data_3c0cbab7dd64c4a03ab3ccb0f194460d
#
_entry.id   3c0cbab7dd64c4a03ab3ccb0f194460d
#
_cell.length_a   1.000
_cell.length_b   1.000
_cell.length_c   1.000
_cell.angle_alpha   90.00
_cell.angle_beta   90.00
_cell.angle_gamma   90.00
#
_symmetry.space_group_name_H-M   'P 1'
#
loop_
_entity.id
_entity.type
_entity.pdbx_description
1 polymer ?
#
loop_
_entity_poly.entity_id
_entity_poly.type
_entity_poly.pdbx_seq_one_letter_code
_entity_poly.pdbx_strand_id
1 'polypeptide(L)'
;MAPEFEEKLSELGVNLPEAPAPAANYVPFVQVGDMLYVSGQISIGPEGLIKGKLGLDMTTEQGAEAAKICAINLLSQVKAACGGDLDRLI
;
A
#
# COMPACT_ATOMS: atom_id res chain seq x y z
N MET A 1 -16.24 16.45 5.98
CA MET A 1 -16.40 15.95 4.62
C MET A 1 -16.24 14.44 4.61
N ALA A 2 -17.18 13.75 3.98
CA ALA A 2 -17.11 12.32 3.91
C ALA A 2 -15.92 11.90 3.02
N PRO A 3 -15.06 10.99 3.49
CA PRO A 3 -13.90 10.57 2.71
C PRO A 3 -14.31 9.58 1.61
N GLU A 4 -14.43 10.07 0.39
CA GLU A 4 -14.85 9.25 -0.76
C GLU A 4 -13.98 8.01 -0.98
N PHE A 5 -12.67 8.17 -0.92
CA PHE A 5 -11.75 7.07 -1.15
C PHE A 5 -11.84 6.04 -0.02
N GLU A 6 -11.94 6.51 1.21
CA GLU A 6 -12.09 5.62 2.35
C GLU A 6 -13.40 4.82 2.29
N GLU A 7 -14.49 5.47 1.87
CA GLU A 7 -15.78 4.80 1.70
C GLU A 7 -15.69 3.73 0.62
N LYS A 8 -15.01 4.04 -0.49
CA LYS A 8 -14.84 3.07 -1.58
C LYS A 8 -14.01 1.87 -1.13
N LEU A 9 -12.94 2.11 -0.37
CA LEU A 9 -12.14 1.03 0.17
C LEU A 9 -12.95 0.14 1.09
N SER A 10 -13.78 0.75 1.93
CA SER A 10 -14.65 0.03 2.84
C SER A 10 -15.64 -0.85 2.07
N GLU A 11 -16.24 -0.32 0.99
CA GLU A 11 -17.14 -1.07 0.13
C GLU A 11 -16.46 -2.28 -0.50
N LEU A 12 -15.18 -2.14 -0.83
CA LEU A 12 -14.39 -3.23 -1.44
C LEU A 12 -13.83 -4.19 -0.40
N GLY A 13 -14.09 -3.96 0.88
CA GLY A 13 -13.58 -4.80 1.95
C GLY A 13 -12.10 -4.61 2.21
N VAL A 14 -11.55 -3.45 1.84
CA VAL A 14 -10.13 -3.16 2.02
C VAL A 14 -9.94 -2.26 3.23
N ASN A 15 -9.16 -2.74 4.20
CA ASN A 15 -8.77 -1.96 5.37
C ASN A 15 -7.31 -1.61 5.24
N LEU A 16 -7.00 -0.30 5.28
CA LEU A 16 -5.62 0.14 5.19
C LEU A 16 -4.95 0.02 6.55
N PRO A 17 -3.85 -0.73 6.66
CA PRO A 17 -3.09 -0.77 7.90
C PRO A 17 -2.34 0.55 8.09
N GLU A 18 -1.74 0.71 9.27
CA GLU A 18 -0.80 1.78 9.49
C GLU A 18 0.36 1.63 8.51
N ALA A 19 0.84 2.74 7.95
CA ALA A 19 1.90 2.70 6.96
C ALA A 19 3.13 1.97 7.51
N PRO A 20 3.63 0.93 6.81
CA PRO A 20 4.76 0.17 7.32
C PRO A 20 6.06 0.98 7.24
N ALA A 21 6.96 0.70 8.18
CA ALA A 21 8.30 1.26 8.14
C ALA A 21 9.07 0.71 6.93
N PRO A 22 10.01 1.49 6.35
CA PRO A 22 10.81 0.99 5.25
C PRO A 22 11.61 -0.26 5.64
N ALA A 23 11.66 -1.23 4.72
CA ALA A 23 12.40 -2.47 4.94
C ALA A 23 13.91 -2.27 4.80
N ALA A 24 14.33 -1.14 4.26
CA ALA A 24 15.74 -0.79 4.08
C ALA A 24 15.95 0.66 4.47
N ASN A 25 17.19 1.13 4.36
CA ASN A 25 17.54 2.50 4.77
C ASN A 25 17.14 3.52 3.70
N TYR A 26 15.84 3.77 3.55
CA TYR A 26 15.30 4.75 2.61
C TYR A 26 14.03 5.36 3.18
N VAL A 27 13.63 6.51 2.62
CA VAL A 27 12.38 7.15 3.05
C VAL A 27 11.19 6.53 2.31
N PRO A 28 10.02 6.39 2.97
CA PRO A 28 8.86 5.76 2.33
C PRO A 28 8.21 6.63 1.25
N PHE A 29 8.26 7.95 1.40
CA PHE A 29 7.73 8.87 0.40
C PHE A 29 8.38 10.24 0.53
N VAL A 30 8.28 11.03 -0.54
CA VAL A 30 8.75 12.42 -0.59
C VAL A 30 7.73 13.25 -1.35
N GLN A 31 7.41 14.41 -0.84
CA GLN A 31 6.53 15.35 -1.53
C GLN A 31 7.37 16.50 -2.08
N VAL A 32 7.17 16.81 -3.36
CA VAL A 32 7.83 17.92 -4.04
C VAL A 32 6.74 18.76 -4.70
N GLY A 33 6.45 19.93 -4.12
CA GLY A 33 5.31 20.74 -4.59
C GLY A 33 4.01 19.95 -4.45
N ASP A 34 3.31 19.78 -5.57
CA ASP A 34 2.06 19.02 -5.61
C ASP A 34 2.24 17.55 -5.99
N MET A 35 3.49 17.13 -6.14
CA MET A 35 3.80 15.76 -6.53
C MET A 35 4.23 14.93 -5.34
N LEU A 36 3.70 13.73 -5.26
CA LEU A 36 4.07 12.75 -4.25
C LEU A 36 4.79 11.58 -4.90
N TYR A 37 5.98 11.27 -4.42
CA TYR A 37 6.78 10.14 -4.87
C TYR A 37 6.82 9.11 -3.76
N VAL A 38 6.32 7.91 -4.02
CA VAL A 38 6.29 6.83 -3.04
C VAL A 38 7.31 5.78 -3.45
N SER A 39 8.18 5.40 -2.53
CA SER A 39 9.17 4.36 -2.81
C SER A 39 8.50 2.98 -2.85
N GLY A 40 9.24 1.98 -3.33
CA GLY A 40 8.72 0.63 -3.45
C GLY A 40 8.22 0.07 -2.13
N GLN A 41 7.12 -0.66 -2.20
CA GLN A 41 6.55 -1.36 -1.04
C GLN A 41 6.62 -2.85 -1.30
N ILE A 42 6.77 -3.62 -0.24
CA ILE A 42 6.87 -5.07 -0.34
C ILE A 42 5.61 -5.75 0.16
N SER A 43 5.49 -7.05 -0.10
CA SER A 43 4.29 -7.82 0.18
C SER A 43 4.25 -8.31 1.63
N ILE A 44 4.40 -7.39 2.59
CA ILE A 44 4.22 -7.66 4.01
C ILE A 44 2.77 -7.39 4.39
N GLY A 45 2.05 -8.44 4.75
CA GLY A 45 0.68 -8.36 5.24
C GLY A 45 0.58 -8.77 6.70
N PRO A 46 -0.65 -8.95 7.22
CA PRO A 46 -0.86 -9.33 8.61
C PRO A 46 -0.20 -10.65 9.00
N GLU A 47 0.00 -11.53 8.03
CA GLU A 47 0.59 -12.85 8.26
C GLU A 47 2.08 -12.90 7.92
N GLY A 48 2.69 -11.76 7.62
CA GLY A 48 4.11 -11.66 7.32
C GLY A 48 4.41 -11.42 5.85
N LEU A 49 5.64 -11.62 5.47
CA LEU A 49 6.13 -11.39 4.12
C LEU A 49 5.79 -12.57 3.20
N ILE A 50 5.17 -12.24 2.07
CA ILE A 50 4.91 -13.24 1.01
C ILE A 50 6.00 -13.10 -0.04
N LYS A 51 6.74 -14.17 -0.29
CA LYS A 51 7.80 -14.19 -1.30
C LYS A 51 7.87 -15.56 -1.97
N GLY A 52 8.37 -15.57 -3.20
CA GLY A 52 8.52 -16.79 -3.97
C GLY A 52 8.65 -16.49 -5.44
N LYS A 53 8.77 -17.54 -6.24
CA LYS A 53 8.84 -17.43 -7.69
C LYS A 53 7.60 -18.06 -8.31
N LEU A 54 6.91 -17.31 -9.14
CA LEU A 54 5.73 -17.79 -9.85
C LEU A 54 6.11 -18.97 -10.73
N GLY A 55 5.30 -20.02 -10.65
CA GLY A 55 5.53 -21.24 -11.42
C GLY A 55 6.51 -22.21 -10.79
N LEU A 56 7.22 -21.80 -9.73
CA LEU A 56 8.13 -22.66 -8.99
C LEU A 56 7.57 -23.04 -7.63
N ASP A 57 7.52 -22.06 -6.73
CA ASP A 57 7.00 -22.25 -5.38
C ASP A 57 5.86 -21.28 -5.03
N MET A 58 5.32 -20.60 -6.03
CA MET A 58 4.22 -19.66 -5.88
C MET A 58 3.26 -19.78 -7.05
N THR A 59 1.97 -19.93 -6.76
CA THR A 59 0.94 -19.97 -7.78
C THR A 59 0.59 -18.55 -8.26
N THR A 60 -0.12 -18.47 -9.39
CA THR A 60 -0.61 -17.19 -9.92
C THR A 60 -1.50 -16.50 -8.90
N GLU A 61 -2.37 -17.23 -8.21
CA GLU A 61 -3.26 -16.69 -7.20
C GLU A 61 -2.49 -16.13 -6.01
N GLN A 62 -1.46 -16.82 -5.58
CA GLN A 62 -0.58 -16.34 -4.51
C GLN A 62 0.17 -15.08 -4.92
N GLY A 63 0.62 -15.02 -6.19
CA GLY A 63 1.26 -13.84 -6.74
C GLY A 63 0.31 -12.64 -6.78
N ALA A 64 -0.94 -12.87 -7.18
CA ALA A 64 -1.96 -11.83 -7.19
C ALA A 64 -2.25 -11.30 -5.78
N GLU A 65 -2.28 -12.18 -4.79
CA GLU A 65 -2.46 -11.78 -3.39
C GLU A 65 -1.29 -10.94 -2.89
N ALA A 66 -0.07 -11.35 -3.23
CA ALA A 66 1.12 -10.57 -2.87
C ALA A 66 1.08 -9.17 -3.50
N ALA A 67 0.69 -9.08 -4.78
CA ALA A 67 0.56 -7.79 -5.47
C ALA A 67 -0.51 -6.91 -4.82
N LYS A 68 -1.63 -7.50 -4.41
CA LYS A 68 -2.69 -6.79 -3.70
C LYS A 68 -2.17 -6.19 -2.40
N ILE A 69 -1.38 -6.95 -1.65
CA ILE A 69 -0.79 -6.47 -0.40
C ILE A 69 0.17 -5.31 -0.66
N CYS A 70 0.98 -5.39 -1.71
CA CYS A 70 1.83 -4.28 -2.11
C CYS A 70 1.01 -3.02 -2.40
N ALA A 71 -0.09 -3.16 -3.14
CA ALA A 71 -0.98 -2.04 -3.45
C ALA A 71 -1.60 -1.43 -2.20
N ILE A 72 -2.03 -2.27 -1.25
CA ILE A 72 -2.57 -1.81 0.02
C ILE A 72 -1.51 -1.02 0.79
N ASN A 73 -0.27 -1.50 0.81
CA ASN A 73 0.83 -0.80 1.48
C ASN A 73 1.15 0.53 0.79
N LEU A 74 1.08 0.58 -0.55
CA LEU A 74 1.23 1.85 -1.29
C LEU A 74 0.14 2.85 -0.89
N LEU A 75 -1.11 2.40 -0.82
CA LEU A 75 -2.22 3.27 -0.41
C LEU A 75 -2.05 3.75 1.03
N SER A 76 -1.53 2.91 1.92
CA SER A 76 -1.25 3.29 3.30
C SER A 76 -0.21 4.41 3.37
N GLN A 77 0.84 4.34 2.53
CA GLN A 77 1.83 5.40 2.46
C GLN A 77 1.24 6.70 1.92
N VAL A 78 0.39 6.60 0.88
CA VAL A 78 -0.28 7.77 0.31
C VAL A 78 -1.19 8.42 1.37
N LYS A 79 -1.93 7.61 2.11
CA LYS A 79 -2.77 8.11 3.18
C LYS A 79 -1.95 8.86 4.24
N ALA A 80 -0.81 8.30 4.64
CA ALA A 80 0.08 8.94 5.60
C ALA A 80 0.60 10.28 5.06
N ALA A 81 0.99 10.32 3.78
CA ALA A 81 1.45 11.55 3.14
C ALA A 81 0.37 12.61 3.08
N CYS A 82 -0.89 12.20 2.96
CA CYS A 82 -2.04 13.11 2.91
C CYS A 82 -2.55 13.49 4.30
N GLY A 83 -1.82 13.17 5.35
CA GLY A 83 -2.20 13.49 6.72
C GLY A 83 -3.42 12.71 7.21
N GLY A 84 -3.67 11.55 6.63
CA GLY A 84 -4.78 10.69 7.00
C GLY A 84 -6.03 10.85 6.15
N ASP A 85 -6.02 11.75 5.17
CA ASP A 85 -7.18 12.03 4.31
C ASP A 85 -6.82 11.77 2.84
N LEU A 86 -7.19 10.61 2.33
CA LEU A 86 -6.94 10.23 0.94
C LEU A 86 -7.62 11.15 -0.08
N ASP A 87 -8.67 11.85 0.32
CA ASP A 87 -9.37 12.75 -0.60
C ASP A 87 -8.56 13.99 -0.97
N ARG A 88 -7.43 14.21 -0.32
CA ARG A 88 -6.47 15.25 -0.71
C ARG A 88 -5.69 14.88 -1.98
N LEU A 89 -5.72 13.60 -2.35
CA LEU A 89 -5.09 13.13 -3.57
C LEU A 89 -5.91 13.59 -4.78
N ILE A 90 -5.24 14.15 -5.75
CA ILE A 90 -5.88 14.64 -6.97
C ILE A 90 -5.53 13.74 -8.14
#